data_6432f517a8f4a8f237a7b9dc08dceff2
#
_entry.id   6432f517a8f4a8f237a7b9dc08dceff2
#
_cell.length_a   1.000
_cell.length_b   1.000
_cell.length_c   1.000
_cell.angle_alpha   90.00
_cell.angle_beta   90.00
_cell.angle_gamma   90.00
#
_symmetry.space_group_name_H-M   'P 1'
#
loop_
_entity.id
_entity.type
_entity.pdbx_description
1 polymer ?
#
loop_
_entity_poly.entity_id
_entity_poly.type
_entity_poly.pdbx_seq_one_letter_code
_entity_poly.pdbx_strand_id
1 'polypeptide(L)'
;MNGIRENAQEKKTTLVIGGTGKTGRRVGERLTARGLPIRIGSRSGEPPFNWEDQATWAPTLRNVWAVYLTYYPDLAVPGAVDAIRSFVELAMASGIRRLVLLSGRGEEEAQRAEQVLQDSGADWTILRCSWFSQNFSENYLRDPVVSGEVVLPAGNIGEPFVDADDIADVAVAALTEDRHAGQLYELTGPRLLTFAEAVGEIAKATGREISYVQVSPEEYASALAEADLPAEFVWLVNYLFTTVLDGRNAHLTDGVQRALGREPRDFADYARATAAAGVWNS
;
A
#
# COMPACT_ATOMS: atom_id res chain seq x y z
N MET A 1 42.34 25.46 -22.58
CA MET A 1 41.95 24.28 -21.79
C MET A 1 40.74 24.70 -20.95
N ASN A 2 39.54 24.54 -21.48
CA ASN A 2 38.30 24.81 -20.79
C ASN A 2 37.82 23.48 -20.13
N GLY A 3 38.09 23.36 -18.82
CA GLY A 3 37.51 22.28 -18.04
C GLY A 3 36.02 22.45 -17.91
N ILE A 4 35.24 21.67 -18.61
CA ILE A 4 33.81 21.47 -18.36
C ILE A 4 33.71 20.81 -16.99
N ARG A 5 33.38 21.59 -15.97
CA ARG A 5 32.90 21.02 -14.69
C ARG A 5 31.50 20.49 -14.99
N GLU A 6 31.39 19.20 -15.27
CA GLU A 6 30.13 18.49 -15.10
C GLU A 6 29.69 18.69 -13.66
N ASN A 7 28.66 19.52 -13.45
CA ASN A 7 27.92 19.54 -12.21
C ASN A 7 27.28 18.15 -12.04
N ALA A 8 27.97 17.25 -11.37
CA ALA A 8 27.36 16.06 -10.80
C ALA A 8 26.36 16.54 -9.74
N GLN A 9 25.14 16.79 -10.18
CA GLN A 9 24.04 17.06 -9.27
C GLN A 9 23.93 15.80 -8.42
N GLU A 10 24.33 15.86 -7.15
CA GLU A 10 24.23 14.72 -6.22
C GLU A 10 22.79 14.23 -6.28
N LYS A 11 22.59 13.04 -6.85
CA LYS A 11 21.27 12.44 -6.96
C LYS A 11 20.77 12.18 -5.54
N LYS A 12 19.75 12.91 -5.14
CA LYS A 12 19.20 12.87 -3.80
C LYS A 12 18.52 11.52 -3.55
N THR A 13 18.85 10.86 -2.45
CA THR A 13 18.32 9.53 -2.09
C THR A 13 16.86 9.61 -1.65
N THR A 14 16.02 8.72 -2.15
CA THR A 14 14.66 8.51 -1.66
C THR A 14 14.63 7.35 -0.67
N LEU A 15 14.09 7.57 0.54
CA LEU A 15 13.83 6.52 1.51
C LEU A 15 12.48 5.85 1.18
N VAL A 16 12.48 4.54 1.03
CA VAL A 16 11.28 3.73 0.80
C VAL A 16 11.03 2.87 2.04
N ILE A 17 10.19 3.37 2.95
CA ILE A 17 9.79 2.59 4.14
C ILE A 17 8.84 1.47 3.71
N GLY A 18 9.00 0.28 4.30
CA GLY A 18 8.29 -0.91 3.84
C GLY A 18 8.73 -1.38 2.45
N GLY A 19 9.99 -1.08 2.05
CA GLY A 19 10.52 -1.37 0.71
C GLY A 19 10.61 -2.84 0.33
N THR A 20 10.35 -3.75 1.26
CA THR A 20 10.21 -5.19 1.02
C THR A 20 8.75 -5.66 0.88
N GLY A 21 7.79 -4.79 1.18
CA GLY A 21 6.35 -5.06 1.08
C GLY A 21 5.79 -4.86 -0.34
N LYS A 22 4.47 -5.10 -0.47
CA LYS A 22 3.75 -5.07 -1.77
C LYS A 22 3.97 -3.78 -2.57
N THR A 23 3.73 -2.64 -1.97
CA THR A 23 3.85 -1.35 -2.65
C THR A 23 5.28 -0.81 -2.64
N GLY A 24 5.97 -0.88 -1.49
CA GLY A 24 7.32 -0.35 -1.34
C GLY A 24 8.33 -1.01 -2.28
N ARG A 25 8.26 -2.34 -2.47
CA ARG A 25 9.11 -3.05 -3.44
C ARG A 25 8.91 -2.50 -4.85
N ARG A 26 7.67 -2.35 -5.29
CA ARG A 26 7.32 -1.80 -6.61
C ARG A 26 7.79 -0.35 -6.79
N VAL A 27 7.68 0.47 -5.74
CA VAL A 27 8.20 1.85 -5.74
C VAL A 27 9.72 1.84 -5.88
N GLY A 28 10.42 1.02 -5.10
CA GLY A 28 11.88 0.91 -5.15
C GLY A 28 12.39 0.44 -6.52
N GLU A 29 11.77 -0.59 -7.09
CA GLU A 29 12.09 -1.10 -8.44
C GLU A 29 11.96 -0.01 -9.51
N ARG A 30 10.85 0.78 -9.49
CA ARG A 30 10.60 1.85 -10.47
C ARG A 30 11.57 3.02 -10.33
N LEU A 31 11.87 3.43 -9.10
CA LEU A 31 12.87 4.49 -8.86
C LEU A 31 14.26 4.05 -9.32
N THR A 32 14.65 2.80 -9.02
CA THR A 32 15.91 2.21 -9.46
C THR A 32 16.00 2.14 -10.98
N ALA A 33 14.92 1.70 -11.66
CA ALA A 33 14.86 1.64 -13.12
C ALA A 33 15.00 3.03 -13.76
N ARG A 34 14.64 4.11 -13.06
CA ARG A 34 14.86 5.51 -13.47
C ARG A 34 16.27 6.03 -13.11
N GLY A 35 17.13 5.18 -12.54
CA GLY A 35 18.48 5.53 -12.09
C GLY A 35 18.49 6.51 -10.92
N LEU A 36 17.43 6.52 -10.09
CA LEU A 36 17.32 7.33 -8.88
C LEU A 36 17.83 6.52 -7.67
N PRO A 37 18.70 7.08 -6.82
CA PRO A 37 19.20 6.38 -5.65
C PRO A 37 18.09 6.19 -4.62
N ILE A 38 18.00 4.98 -4.07
CA ILE A 38 17.03 4.62 -3.05
C ILE A 38 17.72 4.09 -1.81
N ARG A 39 17.04 4.20 -0.68
CA ARG A 39 17.34 3.47 0.56
C ARG A 39 16.09 2.70 0.96
N ILE A 40 16.25 1.40 1.20
CA ILE A 40 15.15 0.55 1.68
C ILE A 40 15.05 0.67 3.19
N GLY A 41 13.92 1.20 3.67
CA GLY A 41 13.56 1.22 5.09
C GLY A 41 12.89 -0.09 5.47
N SER A 42 13.67 -1.01 6.05
CA SER A 42 13.18 -2.30 6.56
C SER A 42 14.06 -2.75 7.73
N ARG A 43 13.60 -3.74 8.50
CA ARG A 43 14.38 -4.32 9.62
C ARG A 43 15.70 -4.95 9.16
N SER A 44 15.76 -5.41 7.91
CA SER A 44 16.97 -5.95 7.27
C SER A 44 17.72 -4.94 6.40
N GLY A 45 17.31 -3.67 6.39
CA GLY A 45 17.96 -2.60 5.64
C GLY A 45 19.26 -2.12 6.28
N GLU A 46 20.06 -1.35 5.53
CA GLU A 46 21.30 -0.71 6.01
C GLU A 46 21.23 0.81 5.76
N PRO A 47 21.08 1.61 6.83
CA PRO A 47 20.80 1.22 8.22
C PRO A 47 19.41 0.59 8.38
N PRO A 48 19.18 -0.25 9.42
CA PRO A 48 17.88 -0.87 9.66
C PRO A 48 16.83 0.17 10.05
N PHE A 49 15.57 -0.11 9.70
CA PHE A 49 14.42 0.68 10.10
C PHE A 49 13.37 -0.22 10.77
N ASN A 50 12.96 0.14 11.96
CA ASN A 50 11.87 -0.52 12.68
C ASN A 50 10.91 0.51 13.29
N TRP A 51 9.61 0.36 13.06
CA TRP A 51 8.60 1.24 13.64
C TRP A 51 8.56 1.19 15.17
N GLU A 52 8.87 0.05 15.76
CA GLU A 52 8.89 -0.18 17.22
C GLU A 52 10.16 0.38 17.90
N ASP A 53 11.19 0.75 17.12
CA ASP A 53 12.46 1.26 17.64
C ASP A 53 12.82 2.60 16.97
N GLN A 54 12.45 3.69 17.63
CA GLN A 54 12.70 5.05 17.14
C GLN A 54 14.19 5.39 16.98
N ALA A 55 15.09 4.69 17.69
CA ALA A 55 16.54 4.92 17.53
C ALA A 55 17.02 4.55 16.11
N THR A 56 16.29 3.69 15.40
CA THR A 56 16.60 3.29 14.03
C THR A 56 16.22 4.35 12.97
N TRP A 57 15.37 5.33 13.31
CA TRP A 57 14.80 6.25 12.33
C TRP A 57 15.80 7.30 11.83
N ALA A 58 16.46 8.00 12.76
CA ALA A 58 17.40 9.06 12.40
C ALA A 58 18.54 8.62 11.49
N PRO A 59 19.16 7.43 11.68
CA PRO A 59 20.18 6.93 10.75
C PRO A 59 19.66 6.74 9.32
N THR A 60 18.38 6.32 9.14
CA THR A 60 17.80 6.09 7.82
C THR A 60 17.50 7.38 7.07
N LEU A 61 17.34 8.51 7.78
CA LEU A 61 17.02 9.82 7.18
C LEU A 61 18.27 10.58 6.69
N ARG A 62 19.49 10.11 6.96
CA ARG A 62 20.73 10.80 6.53
C ARG A 62 20.83 10.87 5.01
N ASN A 63 21.04 12.09 4.46
CA ASN A 63 21.16 12.35 3.02
C ASN A 63 19.92 11.93 2.19
N VAL A 64 18.76 11.90 2.84
CA VAL A 64 17.46 11.66 2.19
C VAL A 64 16.80 12.99 1.88
N TRP A 65 16.08 13.06 0.74
CA TRP A 65 15.33 14.25 0.34
C TRP A 65 13.82 14.02 0.24
N ALA A 66 13.40 12.74 0.05
CA ALA A 66 12.01 12.33 -0.06
C ALA A 66 11.79 10.99 0.62
N VAL A 67 10.59 10.76 1.13
CA VAL A 67 10.22 9.51 1.78
C VAL A 67 8.91 9.00 1.20
N TYR A 68 8.90 7.74 0.80
CA TYR A 68 7.69 6.92 0.68
C TYR A 68 7.41 6.29 2.05
N LEU A 69 6.26 6.62 2.62
CA LEU A 69 5.90 6.32 4.01
C LEU A 69 4.77 5.31 4.05
N THR A 70 5.06 4.11 4.57
CA THR A 70 4.06 3.08 4.87
C THR A 70 4.18 2.68 6.33
N TYR A 71 3.07 2.36 6.97
CA TYR A 71 3.05 1.82 8.32
C TYR A 71 2.72 0.32 8.31
N TYR A 72 3.29 -0.44 9.24
CA TYR A 72 3.06 -1.87 9.37
C TYR A 72 2.54 -2.19 10.79
N PRO A 73 1.50 -3.03 10.91
CA PRO A 73 0.83 -3.76 9.83
C PRO A 73 -0.13 -2.88 9.00
N ASP A 74 -0.70 -1.82 9.59
CA ASP A 74 -1.66 -0.92 8.97
C ASP A 74 -1.79 0.38 9.78
N LEU A 75 -2.21 1.49 9.14
CA LEU A 75 -2.48 2.78 9.82
C LEU A 75 -3.71 2.72 10.76
N ALA A 76 -4.57 1.73 10.59
CA ALA A 76 -5.75 1.55 11.44
C ALA A 76 -5.41 1.04 12.85
N VAL A 77 -4.21 0.47 13.08
CA VAL A 77 -3.87 -0.08 14.39
C VAL A 77 -3.56 1.00 15.42
N PRO A 78 -3.85 0.74 16.71
CA PRO A 78 -3.54 1.65 17.81
C PRO A 78 -2.05 2.06 17.82
N GLY A 79 -1.77 3.34 18.03
CA GLY A 79 -0.41 3.89 18.10
C GLY A 79 0.19 4.29 16.75
N ALA A 80 -0.41 3.91 15.61
CA ALA A 80 0.08 4.28 14.29
C ALA A 80 0.14 5.80 14.09
N VAL A 81 -0.89 6.52 14.53
CA VAL A 81 -0.96 8.00 14.41
C VAL A 81 0.19 8.67 15.15
N ASP A 82 0.53 8.23 16.37
CA ASP A 82 1.61 8.81 17.17
C ASP A 82 2.98 8.47 16.58
N ALA A 83 3.15 7.26 16.04
CA ALA A 83 4.37 6.87 15.34
C ALA A 83 4.58 7.70 14.06
N ILE A 84 3.53 7.90 13.27
CA ILE A 84 3.57 8.77 12.07
C ILE A 84 3.90 10.20 12.46
N ARG A 85 3.28 10.75 13.52
CA ARG A 85 3.58 12.10 14.04
C ARG A 85 5.06 12.24 14.37
N SER A 86 5.58 11.35 15.20
CA SER A 86 6.97 11.39 15.65
C SER A 86 7.95 11.25 14.47
N PHE A 87 7.63 10.39 13.51
CA PHE A 87 8.47 10.21 12.32
C PHE A 87 8.44 11.45 11.41
N VAL A 88 7.26 12.03 11.16
CA VAL A 88 7.11 13.24 10.34
C VAL A 88 7.87 14.42 10.98
N GLU A 89 7.75 14.63 12.29
CA GLU A 89 8.50 15.65 13.01
C GLU A 89 10.01 15.46 12.86
N LEU A 90 10.50 14.25 13.00
CA LEU A 90 11.91 13.91 12.82
C LEU A 90 12.38 14.13 11.37
N ALA A 91 11.58 13.75 10.38
CA ALA A 91 11.88 13.96 8.98
C ALA A 91 11.98 15.45 8.64
N MET A 92 11.02 16.26 9.12
CA MET A 92 11.00 17.72 8.95
C MET A 92 12.20 18.36 9.63
N ALA A 93 12.53 17.96 10.86
CA ALA A 93 13.72 18.44 11.58
C ALA A 93 15.03 18.07 10.87
N SER A 94 15.04 16.97 10.10
CA SER A 94 16.16 16.53 9.26
C SER A 94 16.22 17.24 7.90
N GLY A 95 15.30 18.19 7.62
CA GLY A 95 15.26 18.99 6.39
C GLY A 95 14.56 18.27 5.22
N ILE A 96 13.91 17.14 5.46
CA ILE A 96 13.16 16.41 4.44
C ILE A 96 11.77 17.03 4.35
N ARG A 97 11.37 17.46 3.13
CA ARG A 97 10.09 18.12 2.89
C ARG A 97 9.11 17.26 2.13
N ARG A 98 9.57 16.39 1.22
CA ARG A 98 8.71 15.59 0.36
C ARG A 98 8.38 14.26 1.03
N LEU A 99 7.11 14.11 1.41
CA LEU A 99 6.58 12.92 2.10
C LEU A 99 5.35 12.38 1.37
N VAL A 100 5.41 11.14 0.94
CA VAL A 100 4.31 10.44 0.25
C VAL A 100 3.80 9.34 1.15
N LEU A 101 2.59 9.48 1.68
CA LEU A 101 1.96 8.54 2.62
C LEU A 101 1.02 7.58 1.90
N LEU A 102 1.21 6.28 2.12
CA LEU A 102 0.22 5.26 1.79
C LEU A 102 -0.83 5.19 2.90
N SER A 103 -2.10 5.30 2.53
CA SER A 103 -3.24 5.32 3.45
C SER A 103 -4.39 4.43 2.96
N GLY A 104 -5.33 4.11 3.84
CA GLY A 104 -6.51 3.28 3.58
C GLY A 104 -7.80 4.09 3.49
N ARG A 105 -8.71 3.67 2.58
CA ARG A 105 -10.05 4.25 2.46
C ARG A 105 -10.96 3.72 3.57
N GLY A 106 -11.75 4.62 4.16
CA GLY A 106 -12.75 4.27 5.15
C GLY A 106 -12.22 3.98 6.55
N GLU A 107 -10.93 4.21 6.80
CA GLU A 107 -10.25 3.98 8.07
C GLU A 107 -10.06 5.29 8.83
N GLU A 108 -10.70 5.45 9.99
CA GLU A 108 -10.66 6.71 10.74
C GLU A 108 -9.25 7.04 11.26
N GLU A 109 -8.52 6.03 11.78
CA GLU A 109 -7.16 6.24 12.28
C GLU A 109 -6.19 6.60 11.15
N ALA A 110 -6.35 6.00 9.96
CA ALA A 110 -5.58 6.38 8.78
C ALA A 110 -5.82 7.85 8.42
N GLN A 111 -7.07 8.32 8.47
CA GLN A 111 -7.38 9.74 8.21
C GLN A 111 -6.79 10.67 9.27
N ARG A 112 -6.68 10.23 10.53
CA ARG A 112 -5.97 10.99 11.58
C ARG A 112 -4.46 11.08 11.29
N ALA A 113 -3.86 10.00 10.80
CA ALA A 113 -2.46 10.01 10.38
C ALA A 113 -2.24 10.92 9.15
N GLU A 114 -3.19 10.95 8.21
CA GLU A 114 -3.18 11.88 7.08
C GLU A 114 -3.21 13.35 7.55
N GLN A 115 -4.06 13.67 8.54
CA GLN A 115 -4.15 15.03 9.09
C GLN A 115 -2.83 15.46 9.74
N VAL A 116 -2.15 14.55 10.45
CA VAL A 116 -0.80 14.82 10.99
C VAL A 116 0.16 15.24 9.89
N LEU A 117 0.14 14.55 8.76
CA LEU A 117 1.01 14.87 7.63
C LEU A 117 0.61 16.19 6.96
N GLN A 118 -0.68 16.45 6.80
CA GLN A 118 -1.19 17.69 6.21
C GLN A 118 -0.80 18.92 7.04
N ASP A 119 -0.83 18.81 8.36
CA ASP A 119 -0.52 19.91 9.29
C ASP A 119 1.00 20.13 9.50
N SER A 120 1.84 19.22 9.00
CA SER A 120 3.29 19.23 9.24
C SER A 120 4.05 20.33 8.51
N GLY A 121 3.45 20.95 7.49
CA GLY A 121 4.13 21.89 6.59
C GLY A 121 5.06 21.21 5.58
N ALA A 122 4.96 19.89 5.39
CA ALA A 122 5.65 19.16 4.34
C ALA A 122 5.04 19.41 2.95
N ASP A 123 5.81 19.09 1.91
CA ASP A 123 5.31 18.91 0.55
C ASP A 123 4.70 17.49 0.48
N TRP A 124 3.54 17.34 1.09
CA TRP A 124 2.90 16.03 1.28
C TRP A 124 2.10 15.57 0.07
N THR A 125 2.03 14.26 -0.11
CA THR A 125 1.06 13.60 -0.99
C THR A 125 0.48 12.40 -0.24
N ILE A 126 -0.84 12.21 -0.31
CA ILE A 126 -1.54 11.09 0.33
C ILE A 126 -2.13 10.20 -0.74
N LEU A 127 -1.84 8.91 -0.66
CA LEU A 127 -2.38 7.86 -1.51
C LEU A 127 -3.36 7.03 -0.68
N ARG A 128 -4.63 7.41 -0.70
CA ARG A 128 -5.71 6.74 0.04
C ARG A 128 -6.29 5.64 -0.84
N CYS A 129 -5.95 4.40 -0.55
CA CYS A 129 -6.18 3.26 -1.42
C CYS A 129 -7.38 2.42 -1.00
N SER A 130 -8.12 1.90 -1.97
CA SER A 130 -9.02 0.75 -1.81
C SER A 130 -8.26 -0.54 -1.55
N TRP A 131 -8.95 -1.65 -1.30
CA TRP A 131 -8.34 -2.97 -1.16
C TRP A 131 -7.47 -3.30 -2.37
N PHE A 132 -6.26 -3.85 -2.09
CA PHE A 132 -5.30 -4.16 -3.15
C PHE A 132 -5.66 -5.47 -3.85
N SER A 133 -5.62 -5.47 -5.17
CA SER A 133 -5.72 -6.71 -5.97
C SER A 133 -4.69 -7.74 -5.50
N GLN A 134 -3.48 -7.31 -5.15
CA GLN A 134 -2.37 -8.17 -4.70
C GLN A 134 -2.60 -8.83 -3.34
N ASN A 135 -3.69 -8.54 -2.64
CA ASN A 135 -4.06 -9.30 -1.45
C ASN A 135 -4.37 -10.77 -1.78
N PHE A 136 -4.81 -11.05 -3.02
CA PHE A 136 -5.09 -12.41 -3.50
C PHE A 136 -3.83 -13.18 -3.97
N SER A 137 -2.67 -12.52 -4.08
CA SER A 137 -1.45 -13.17 -4.59
C SER A 137 -0.22 -13.03 -3.70
N GLU A 138 -0.20 -12.04 -2.80
CA GLU A 138 0.98 -11.67 -2.01
C GLU A 138 0.68 -11.57 -0.51
N ASN A 139 -0.48 -12.07 -0.04
CA ASN A 139 -0.89 -12.01 1.35
C ASN A 139 -1.74 -13.25 1.72
N TYR A 140 -2.37 -13.21 2.88
CA TYR A 140 -3.16 -14.28 3.50
C TYR A 140 -4.25 -14.88 2.59
N LEU A 141 -4.72 -14.19 1.57
CA LEU A 141 -5.68 -14.72 0.60
C LEU A 141 -5.03 -15.58 -0.50
N ARG A 142 -3.69 -15.60 -0.62
CA ARG A 142 -3.01 -16.40 -1.65
C ARG A 142 -3.24 -17.89 -1.44
N ASP A 143 -3.01 -18.38 -0.24
CA ASP A 143 -3.11 -19.81 0.06
C ASP A 143 -4.55 -20.36 -0.07
N PRO A 144 -5.61 -19.65 0.38
CA PRO A 144 -7.00 -19.96 0.02
C PRO A 144 -7.25 -20.06 -1.49
N VAL A 145 -6.72 -19.14 -2.30
CA VAL A 145 -6.83 -19.21 -3.77
C VAL A 145 -6.10 -20.44 -4.32
N VAL A 146 -4.91 -20.73 -3.84
CA VAL A 146 -4.13 -21.92 -4.25
C VAL A 146 -4.84 -23.22 -3.86
N SER A 147 -5.47 -23.28 -2.68
CA SER A 147 -6.23 -24.45 -2.21
C SER A 147 -7.55 -24.66 -2.99
N GLY A 148 -8.07 -23.62 -3.66
CA GLY A 148 -9.31 -23.68 -4.42
C GLY A 148 -10.56 -23.31 -3.63
N GLU A 149 -10.41 -22.81 -2.39
CA GLU A 149 -11.55 -22.34 -1.60
C GLU A 149 -11.17 -21.07 -0.84
N VAL A 150 -11.97 -20.00 -1.02
CA VAL A 150 -11.81 -18.73 -0.33
C VAL A 150 -13.00 -18.50 0.59
N VAL A 151 -12.76 -18.51 1.90
CA VAL A 151 -13.77 -18.33 2.94
C VAL A 151 -13.60 -16.96 3.58
N LEU A 152 -14.61 -16.07 3.44
CA LEU A 152 -14.53 -14.70 3.97
C LEU A 152 -15.88 -14.22 4.51
N PRO A 153 -15.89 -13.28 5.48
CA PRO A 153 -17.11 -12.66 5.97
C PRO A 153 -17.56 -11.48 5.08
N ALA A 154 -17.20 -11.49 3.81
CA ALA A 154 -17.55 -10.44 2.86
C ALA A 154 -18.78 -10.85 2.06
N GLY A 155 -19.88 -10.08 2.19
CA GLY A 155 -21.11 -10.27 1.45
C GLY A 155 -21.09 -9.62 0.06
N ASN A 156 -22.25 -9.18 -0.41
CA ASN A 156 -22.43 -8.57 -1.73
C ASN A 156 -22.05 -7.07 -1.76
N ILE A 157 -21.04 -6.68 -1.00
CA ILE A 157 -20.54 -5.30 -1.01
C ILE A 157 -19.49 -5.19 -2.11
N GLY A 158 -19.70 -4.25 -3.03
CA GLY A 158 -18.77 -3.96 -4.11
C GLY A 158 -17.59 -3.16 -3.58
N GLU A 159 -16.37 -3.60 -3.92
CA GLU A 159 -15.11 -2.91 -3.60
C GLU A 159 -14.37 -2.60 -4.91
N PRO A 160 -13.87 -1.37 -5.11
CA PRO A 160 -13.12 -1.01 -6.29
C PRO A 160 -11.64 -1.35 -6.12
N PHE A 161 -11.29 -2.64 -6.13
CA PHE A 161 -9.93 -3.13 -5.92
C PHE A 161 -8.91 -2.38 -6.77
N VAL A 162 -7.87 -1.87 -6.13
CA VAL A 162 -6.79 -1.13 -6.80
C VAL A 162 -5.56 -2.02 -7.01
N ASP A 163 -4.94 -1.88 -8.18
CA ASP A 163 -3.67 -2.57 -8.47
C ASP A 163 -2.50 -1.88 -7.75
N ALA A 164 -1.67 -2.64 -7.05
CA ALA A 164 -0.48 -2.13 -6.39
C ALA A 164 0.55 -1.52 -7.36
N ASP A 165 0.48 -1.88 -8.63
CA ASP A 165 1.29 -1.26 -9.68
C ASP A 165 0.81 0.16 -10.00
N ASP A 166 -0.49 0.45 -9.91
CA ASP A 166 -1.01 1.82 -10.01
C ASP A 166 -0.61 2.65 -8.80
N ILE A 167 -0.70 2.07 -7.60
CA ILE A 167 -0.24 2.73 -6.37
C ILE A 167 1.24 3.12 -6.49
N ALA A 168 2.07 2.19 -6.96
CA ALA A 168 3.50 2.45 -7.14
C ALA A 168 3.79 3.50 -8.21
N ASP A 169 3.06 3.48 -9.34
CA ASP A 169 3.20 4.49 -10.40
C ASP A 169 2.86 5.89 -9.85
N VAL A 170 1.75 6.03 -9.09
CA VAL A 170 1.36 7.31 -8.46
C VAL A 170 2.38 7.73 -7.41
N ALA A 171 2.84 6.80 -6.56
CA ALA A 171 3.87 7.08 -5.55
C ALA A 171 5.15 7.62 -6.17
N VAL A 172 5.63 7.00 -7.25
CA VAL A 172 6.84 7.42 -7.96
C VAL A 172 6.66 8.80 -8.61
N ALA A 173 5.51 9.07 -9.22
CA ALA A 173 5.19 10.40 -9.74
C ALA A 173 5.22 11.45 -8.62
N ALA A 174 4.58 11.17 -7.48
CA ALA A 174 4.55 12.07 -6.32
C ALA A 174 5.94 12.30 -5.69
N LEU A 175 6.79 11.28 -5.70
CA LEU A 175 8.17 11.38 -5.20
C LEU A 175 9.09 12.18 -6.15
N THR A 176 8.75 12.30 -7.43
CA THR A 176 9.65 12.86 -8.45
C THR A 176 9.17 14.14 -9.09
N GLU A 177 7.89 14.48 -8.96
CA GLU A 177 7.27 15.64 -9.61
C GLU A 177 6.61 16.57 -8.60
N ASP A 178 6.80 17.90 -8.74
CA ASP A 178 6.32 18.90 -7.76
C ASP A 178 4.80 19.10 -7.77
N ARG A 179 4.14 18.80 -8.90
CA ARG A 179 2.69 19.00 -9.09
C ARG A 179 1.82 18.16 -8.15
N HIS A 180 2.39 17.17 -7.48
CA HIS A 180 1.69 16.30 -6.55
C HIS A 180 1.75 16.79 -5.09
N ALA A 181 2.51 17.84 -4.80
CA ALA A 181 2.56 18.43 -3.47
C ALA A 181 1.18 18.99 -3.07
N GLY A 182 0.74 18.69 -1.85
CA GLY A 182 -0.57 19.07 -1.33
C GLY A 182 -1.75 18.31 -1.93
N GLN A 183 -1.51 17.15 -2.57
CA GLN A 183 -2.55 16.36 -3.19
C GLN A 183 -2.92 15.12 -2.38
N LEU A 184 -4.22 14.89 -2.25
CA LEU A 184 -4.79 13.64 -1.80
C LEU A 184 -5.40 12.94 -3.03
N TYR A 185 -4.96 11.72 -3.29
CA TYR A 185 -5.48 10.85 -4.33
C TYR A 185 -6.18 9.65 -3.69
N GLU A 186 -7.49 9.55 -3.87
CA GLU A 186 -8.21 8.30 -3.58
C GLU A 186 -8.02 7.37 -4.78
N LEU A 187 -7.34 6.24 -4.56
CA LEU A 187 -6.97 5.31 -5.62
C LEU A 187 -7.90 4.10 -5.62
N THR A 188 -8.60 3.94 -6.73
CA THR A 188 -9.51 2.81 -6.97
C THR A 188 -9.18 2.14 -8.30
N GLY A 189 -9.64 0.89 -8.46
CA GLY A 189 -9.76 0.28 -9.77
C GLY A 189 -10.93 0.88 -10.59
N PRO A 190 -11.12 0.41 -11.84
CA PRO A 190 -12.09 0.99 -12.77
C PRO A 190 -13.53 0.51 -12.56
N ARG A 191 -13.76 -0.49 -11.72
CA ARG A 191 -15.09 -1.05 -11.45
C ARG A 191 -15.21 -1.61 -10.04
N LEU A 192 -16.45 -1.74 -9.58
CA LEU A 192 -16.78 -2.43 -8.35
C LEU A 192 -16.84 -3.94 -8.60
N LEU A 193 -16.26 -4.71 -7.70
CA LEU A 193 -16.36 -6.16 -7.62
C LEU A 193 -16.65 -6.57 -6.19
N THR A 194 -17.56 -7.49 -5.97
CA THR A 194 -17.63 -8.23 -4.72
C THR A 194 -16.40 -9.15 -4.59
N PHE A 195 -16.08 -9.61 -3.38
CA PHE A 195 -15.02 -10.59 -3.20
C PHE A 195 -15.29 -11.89 -3.96
N ALA A 196 -16.56 -12.31 -4.04
CA ALA A 196 -16.97 -13.46 -4.84
C ALA A 196 -16.67 -13.27 -6.34
N GLU A 197 -16.99 -12.08 -6.89
CA GLU A 197 -16.68 -11.76 -8.30
C GLU A 197 -15.16 -11.67 -8.53
N ALA A 198 -14.39 -11.12 -7.60
CA ALA A 198 -12.93 -11.09 -7.68
C ALA A 198 -12.33 -12.52 -7.71
N VAL A 199 -12.81 -13.43 -6.86
CA VAL A 199 -12.45 -14.87 -6.91
C VAL A 199 -12.86 -15.49 -8.24
N GLY A 200 -14.03 -15.14 -8.77
CA GLY A 200 -14.49 -15.57 -10.08
C GLY A 200 -13.57 -15.12 -11.24
N GLU A 201 -13.04 -13.89 -11.19
CA GLU A 201 -12.04 -13.42 -12.17
C GLU A 201 -10.73 -14.22 -12.09
N ILE A 202 -10.29 -14.57 -10.86
CA ILE A 202 -9.10 -15.43 -10.68
C ILE A 202 -9.36 -16.85 -11.19
N ALA A 203 -10.53 -17.42 -10.91
CA ALA A 203 -10.91 -18.74 -11.43
C ALA A 203 -10.89 -18.78 -12.96
N LYS A 204 -11.45 -17.74 -13.61
CA LYS A 204 -11.39 -17.60 -15.10
C LYS A 204 -9.94 -17.49 -15.60
N ALA A 205 -9.11 -16.69 -14.95
CA ALA A 205 -7.73 -16.46 -15.37
C ALA A 205 -6.84 -17.70 -15.23
N THR A 206 -7.09 -18.51 -14.19
CA THR A 206 -6.34 -19.75 -13.93
C THR A 206 -6.88 -20.97 -14.64
N GLY A 207 -8.13 -20.92 -15.13
CA GLY A 207 -8.85 -22.09 -15.67
C GLY A 207 -9.19 -23.14 -14.60
N ARG A 208 -9.15 -22.77 -13.31
CA ARG A 208 -9.41 -23.65 -12.17
C ARG A 208 -10.79 -23.35 -11.56
N GLU A 209 -11.38 -24.35 -10.94
CA GLU A 209 -12.52 -24.14 -10.05
C GLU A 209 -11.98 -23.59 -8.71
N ILE A 210 -12.48 -22.41 -8.32
CA ILE A 210 -12.19 -21.78 -7.03
C ILE A 210 -13.53 -21.35 -6.44
N SER A 211 -13.90 -21.95 -5.32
CA SER A 211 -15.14 -21.64 -4.63
C SER A 211 -14.98 -20.41 -3.74
N TYR A 212 -16.04 -19.63 -3.63
CA TYR A 212 -16.17 -18.58 -2.63
C TYR A 212 -17.25 -18.96 -1.63
N VAL A 213 -16.90 -19.00 -0.34
CA VAL A 213 -17.82 -19.30 0.76
C VAL A 213 -17.95 -18.08 1.67
N GLN A 214 -19.16 -17.54 1.72
CA GLN A 214 -19.46 -16.48 2.68
C GLN A 214 -19.79 -17.08 4.03
N VAL A 215 -19.15 -16.58 5.09
CA VAL A 215 -19.42 -16.93 6.48
C VAL A 215 -19.82 -15.69 7.27
N SER A 216 -20.31 -15.87 8.49
CA SER A 216 -20.53 -14.73 9.40
C SER A 216 -19.21 -14.15 9.92
N PRO A 217 -19.19 -12.88 10.35
CA PRO A 217 -18.01 -12.30 11.01
C PRO A 217 -17.57 -13.08 12.24
N GLU A 218 -18.51 -13.62 13.00
CA GLU A 218 -18.26 -14.41 14.22
C GLU A 218 -17.58 -15.74 13.89
N GLU A 219 -18.06 -16.45 12.86
CA GLU A 219 -17.45 -17.70 12.38
C GLU A 219 -16.03 -17.45 11.89
N TYR A 220 -15.83 -16.36 11.12
CA TYR A 220 -14.52 -16.00 10.60
C TYR A 220 -13.53 -15.63 11.71
N ALA A 221 -13.97 -14.82 12.71
CA ALA A 221 -13.17 -14.47 13.86
C ALA A 221 -12.74 -15.68 14.67
N SER A 222 -13.66 -16.65 14.87
CA SER A 222 -13.37 -17.90 15.56
C SER A 222 -12.31 -18.73 14.81
N ALA A 223 -12.45 -18.85 13.50
CA ALA A 223 -11.48 -19.59 12.68
C ALA A 223 -10.08 -18.93 12.71
N LEU A 224 -10.00 -17.60 12.69
CA LEU A 224 -8.74 -16.87 12.80
C LEU A 224 -8.09 -17.04 14.19
N ALA A 225 -8.89 -17.09 15.24
CA ALA A 225 -8.40 -17.31 16.62
C ALA A 225 -7.84 -18.74 16.80
N GLU A 226 -8.43 -19.74 16.14
CA GLU A 226 -7.94 -21.13 16.15
C GLU A 226 -6.65 -21.31 15.33
N ALA A 227 -6.37 -20.42 14.37
CA ALA A 227 -5.21 -20.50 13.49
C ALA A 227 -3.89 -20.01 14.13
N ASP A 228 -3.85 -19.74 15.43
CA ASP A 228 -2.66 -19.25 16.19
C ASP A 228 -2.01 -17.99 15.57
N LEU A 229 -2.84 -17.10 15.03
CA LEU A 229 -2.40 -15.84 14.45
C LEU A 229 -2.22 -14.76 15.54
N PRO A 230 -1.32 -13.77 15.33
CA PRO A 230 -1.17 -12.65 16.26
C PRO A 230 -2.50 -11.92 16.50
N ALA A 231 -2.85 -11.63 17.76
CA ALA A 231 -4.11 -11.00 18.14
C ALA A 231 -4.36 -9.66 17.41
N GLU A 232 -3.31 -8.88 17.19
CA GLU A 232 -3.36 -7.63 16.43
C GLU A 232 -3.77 -7.85 14.97
N PHE A 233 -3.28 -8.92 14.35
CA PHE A 233 -3.67 -9.29 12.99
C PHE A 233 -5.13 -9.74 12.92
N VAL A 234 -5.58 -10.56 13.87
CA VAL A 234 -6.99 -10.99 13.98
C VAL A 234 -7.91 -9.78 14.15
N TRP A 235 -7.54 -8.86 15.02
CA TRP A 235 -8.27 -7.61 15.24
C TRP A 235 -8.36 -6.78 13.94
N LEU A 236 -7.22 -6.57 13.27
CA LEU A 236 -7.15 -5.79 12.04
C LEU A 236 -8.04 -6.38 10.95
N VAL A 237 -7.93 -7.69 10.71
CA VAL A 237 -8.72 -8.37 9.67
C VAL A 237 -10.22 -8.27 9.98
N ASN A 238 -10.62 -8.49 11.24
CA ASN A 238 -12.01 -8.30 11.65
C ASN A 238 -12.49 -6.86 11.43
N TYR A 239 -11.71 -5.86 11.84
CA TYR A 239 -12.01 -4.45 11.64
C TYR A 239 -12.22 -4.12 10.16
N LEU A 240 -11.34 -4.60 9.29
CA LEU A 240 -11.43 -4.35 7.85
C LEU A 240 -12.70 -4.94 7.23
N PHE A 241 -13.08 -6.17 7.61
CA PHE A 241 -14.26 -6.82 7.05
C PHE A 241 -15.59 -6.37 7.69
N THR A 242 -15.59 -5.97 8.96
CA THR A 242 -16.84 -5.63 9.67
C THR A 242 -17.13 -4.13 9.73
N THR A 243 -16.08 -3.30 9.71
CA THR A 243 -16.22 -1.85 9.89
C THR A 243 -15.92 -1.11 8.58
N VAL A 244 -14.83 -1.46 7.88
CA VAL A 244 -14.42 -0.73 6.66
C VAL A 244 -15.21 -1.21 5.44
N LEU A 245 -15.46 -2.52 5.32
CA LEU A 245 -16.23 -3.11 4.24
C LEU A 245 -17.75 -3.10 4.55
N ASP A 246 -18.32 -1.92 4.82
CA ASP A 246 -19.73 -1.72 5.12
C ASP A 246 -20.52 -1.07 3.96
N GLY A 247 -19.86 -0.86 2.82
CA GLY A 247 -20.41 -0.19 1.64
C GLY A 247 -20.02 1.29 1.53
N ARG A 248 -19.41 1.91 2.55
CA ARG A 248 -18.97 3.32 2.49
C ARG A 248 -17.99 3.58 1.35
N ASN A 249 -17.21 2.60 0.97
CA ASN A 249 -16.21 2.68 -0.10
C ASN A 249 -16.71 2.16 -1.46
N ALA A 250 -17.99 1.75 -1.58
CA ALA A 250 -18.58 1.18 -2.78
C ALA A 250 -18.83 2.24 -3.87
N HIS A 251 -17.81 3.01 -4.23
CA HIS A 251 -17.82 3.99 -5.30
C HIS A 251 -16.44 4.17 -5.91
N LEU A 252 -16.40 4.53 -7.20
CA LEU A 252 -15.18 4.81 -7.94
C LEU A 252 -14.69 6.22 -7.68
N THR A 253 -13.38 6.42 -7.86
CA THR A 253 -12.73 7.73 -7.81
C THR A 253 -11.78 7.88 -8.99
N ASP A 254 -11.38 9.13 -9.29
CA ASP A 254 -10.52 9.48 -10.41
C ASP A 254 -9.03 9.64 -10.04
N GLY A 255 -8.64 9.18 -8.84
CA GLY A 255 -7.30 9.45 -8.29
C GLY A 255 -6.15 8.99 -9.19
N VAL A 256 -6.25 7.80 -9.79
CA VAL A 256 -5.23 7.29 -10.72
C VAL A 256 -5.17 8.16 -11.97
N GLN A 257 -6.31 8.51 -12.57
CA GLN A 257 -6.38 9.35 -13.76
C GLN A 257 -5.88 10.77 -13.50
N ARG A 258 -6.23 11.37 -12.37
CA ARG A 258 -5.72 12.69 -11.95
C ARG A 258 -4.21 12.69 -11.76
N ALA A 259 -3.68 11.63 -11.17
CA ALA A 259 -2.26 11.54 -10.89
C ALA A 259 -1.43 11.22 -12.15
N LEU A 260 -1.90 10.28 -12.99
CA LEU A 260 -1.11 9.68 -14.07
C LEU A 260 -1.60 10.02 -15.50
N GLY A 261 -2.79 10.61 -15.65
CA GLY A 261 -3.37 10.89 -16.97
C GLY A 261 -3.85 9.65 -17.73
N ARG A 262 -4.06 8.52 -17.04
CA ARG A 262 -4.57 7.27 -17.60
C ARG A 262 -5.57 6.60 -16.67
N GLU A 263 -6.37 5.70 -17.22
CA GLU A 263 -7.27 4.85 -16.42
C GLU A 263 -6.48 3.88 -15.50
N PRO A 264 -7.07 3.48 -14.36
CA PRO A 264 -6.51 2.43 -13.51
C PRO A 264 -6.55 1.06 -14.20
N ARG A 265 -5.67 0.16 -13.77
CA ARG A 265 -5.65 -1.24 -14.23
C ARG A 265 -6.88 -1.99 -13.74
N ASP A 266 -7.44 -2.83 -14.60
CA ASP A 266 -8.58 -3.68 -14.24
C ASP A 266 -8.13 -4.92 -13.45
N PHE A 267 -8.95 -5.38 -12.51
CA PHE A 267 -8.69 -6.58 -11.72
C PHE A 267 -8.50 -7.83 -12.59
N ALA A 268 -9.23 -7.94 -13.73
CA ALA A 268 -9.08 -9.06 -14.63
C ALA A 268 -7.70 -9.05 -15.33
N ASP A 269 -7.12 -7.89 -15.61
CA ASP A 269 -5.76 -7.78 -16.16
C ASP A 269 -4.72 -8.25 -15.15
N TYR A 270 -4.86 -7.80 -13.88
CA TYR A 270 -4.07 -8.30 -12.77
C TYR A 270 -4.18 -9.82 -12.64
N ALA A 271 -5.41 -10.37 -12.63
CA ALA A 271 -5.64 -11.81 -12.48
C ALA A 271 -4.96 -12.61 -13.61
N ARG A 272 -5.10 -12.16 -14.87
CA ARG A 272 -4.43 -12.80 -16.02
C ARG A 272 -2.91 -12.77 -15.93
N ALA A 273 -2.34 -11.63 -15.58
CA ALA A 273 -0.88 -11.48 -15.45
C ALA A 273 -0.33 -12.35 -14.32
N THR A 274 -1.02 -12.39 -13.17
CA THR A 274 -0.64 -13.18 -12.00
C THR A 274 -0.75 -14.70 -12.27
N ALA A 275 -1.81 -15.14 -12.95
CA ALA A 275 -1.97 -16.53 -13.38
C ALA A 275 -0.87 -16.94 -14.36
N ALA A 276 -0.57 -16.09 -15.35
CA ALA A 276 0.51 -16.34 -16.33
C ALA A 276 1.90 -16.44 -15.66
N ALA A 277 2.12 -15.72 -14.57
CA ALA A 277 3.34 -15.81 -13.74
C ALA A 277 3.38 -17.06 -12.84
N GLY A 278 2.33 -17.88 -12.81
CA GLY A 278 2.26 -19.11 -12.04
C GLY A 278 2.12 -18.94 -10.53
N VAL A 279 1.75 -17.74 -10.04
CA VAL A 279 1.67 -17.43 -8.60
C VAL A 279 0.66 -18.32 -7.87
N TRP A 280 -0.40 -18.74 -8.56
CA TRP A 280 -1.46 -19.60 -8.03
C TRP A 280 -1.36 -21.06 -8.47
N ASN A 281 -0.24 -21.45 -9.07
CA ASN A 281 0.01 -22.87 -9.34
C ASN A 281 0.26 -23.62 -8.03
N SER A 282 -0.36 -24.80 -7.88
CA SER A 282 -0.21 -25.71 -6.74
C SER A 282 1.11 -26.46 -6.81
#